data_026e8fd26bb6bad94cd5795c0db311b2
#
_entry.id   026e8fd26bb6bad94cd5795c0db311b2
#
_cell.length_a   1.000
_cell.length_b   1.000
_cell.length_c   1.000
_cell.angle_alpha   90.00
_cell.angle_beta   90.00
_cell.angle_gamma   90.00
#
_symmetry.space_group_name_H-M   'P 1'
#
loop_
_entity.id
_entity.type
_entity.pdbx_description
1 polymer ?
#
loop_
_entity_poly.entity_id
_entity_poly.type
_entity_poly.pdbx_seq_one_letter_code
_entity_poly.pdbx_strand_id
1 'polypeptide(L)'
;MVRFEHVGLRYGLGPEVLRDLRFRIDGRSFQFLTGPSGAGKTSLLRLLFLSLRPTRGLVTLFGHDVATVSKDALATLRRRIGIVFQDFRLLDHMTTFENVALPLRVIGQAEDSYREEVVELLSWVGLGDRISALPPVLSGGEKQRAAIARAVIARPQLLLADEPTGNVDPNLAKRLLRLFVELNKSGTSVIIATHDIALMDQFDARRLVLHEGRLHVYD
;
A
#
# COMPACT_ATOMS: atom_id res chain seq x y z
N MET A 1 -1.94 10.47 -12.14
CA MET A 1 -1.87 10.56 -10.68
C MET A 1 -0.43 10.44 -10.17
N VAL A 2 0.31 9.45 -10.60
CA VAL A 2 1.76 9.30 -10.34
C VAL A 2 2.52 9.26 -11.66
N ARG A 3 3.68 9.90 -11.73
CA ARG A 3 4.56 9.90 -12.90
C ARG A 3 6.02 9.76 -12.48
N PHE A 4 6.72 8.86 -13.13
CA PHE A 4 8.15 8.61 -12.98
C PHE A 4 8.84 8.94 -14.31
N GLU A 5 9.85 9.80 -14.25
CA GLU A 5 10.64 10.24 -15.42
C GLU A 5 12.12 10.04 -15.12
N HIS A 6 12.72 9.07 -15.80
CA HIS A 6 14.14 8.75 -15.68
C HIS A 6 14.61 8.49 -14.23
N VAL A 7 13.73 7.91 -13.41
CA VAL A 7 13.98 7.74 -11.98
C VAL A 7 14.99 6.64 -11.71
N GLY A 8 16.00 6.97 -10.92
CA GLY A 8 16.97 6.04 -10.35
C GLY A 8 16.97 6.09 -8.84
N LEU A 9 17.27 4.95 -8.22
CA LEU A 9 17.45 4.84 -6.77
C LEU A 9 18.66 3.99 -6.45
N ARG A 10 19.53 4.50 -5.58
CA ARG A 10 20.62 3.77 -4.94
C ARG A 10 20.59 3.95 -3.43
N TYR A 11 21.10 3.00 -2.71
CA TYR A 11 21.34 3.08 -1.27
C TYR A 11 22.81 3.39 -1.00
N GLY A 12 23.08 4.52 -0.36
CA GLY A 12 24.45 4.99 -0.09
C GLY A 12 25.28 5.10 -1.38
N LEU A 13 26.48 4.54 -1.39
CA LEU A 13 27.40 4.51 -2.53
C LEU A 13 27.26 3.23 -3.39
N GLY A 14 26.28 2.39 -3.10
CA GLY A 14 26.07 1.14 -3.82
C GLY A 14 25.54 1.32 -5.26
N PRO A 15 25.37 0.22 -6.01
CA PRO A 15 24.79 0.26 -7.34
C PRO A 15 23.32 0.72 -7.30
N GLU A 16 22.82 1.22 -8.43
CA GLU A 16 21.40 1.54 -8.57
C GLU A 16 20.55 0.28 -8.46
N VAL A 17 19.61 0.31 -7.50
CA VAL A 17 18.59 -0.73 -7.30
C VAL A 17 17.42 -0.54 -8.26
N LEU A 18 17.08 0.71 -8.58
CA LEU A 18 16.10 1.07 -9.59
C LEU A 18 16.79 1.92 -10.66
N ARG A 19 16.54 1.59 -11.95
CA ARG A 19 17.30 2.12 -13.08
C ARG A 19 16.38 2.66 -14.14
N ASP A 20 16.45 3.98 -14.36
CA ASP A 20 15.76 4.68 -15.46
C ASP A 20 14.26 4.35 -15.57
N LEU A 21 13.57 4.36 -14.44
CA LEU A 21 12.14 4.07 -14.42
C LEU A 21 11.36 5.19 -15.13
N ARG A 22 10.50 4.79 -16.07
CA ARG A 22 9.59 5.67 -16.83
C ARG A 22 8.22 5.00 -16.90
N PHE A 23 7.29 5.48 -16.13
CA PHE A 23 5.93 4.99 -16.16
C PHE A 23 4.97 5.97 -15.50
N ARG A 24 3.68 5.74 -15.70
CA ARG A 24 2.64 6.49 -15.02
C ARG A 24 1.60 5.54 -14.42
N ILE A 25 0.99 6.01 -13.33
CA ILE A 25 -0.15 5.41 -12.70
C ILE A 25 -1.28 6.42 -12.82
N ASP A 26 -2.30 6.07 -13.58
CA ASP A 26 -3.47 6.90 -13.74
C ASP A 26 -4.40 6.78 -12.52
N GLY A 27 -5.28 7.76 -12.32
CA GLY A 27 -6.29 7.66 -11.27
C GLY A 27 -7.25 6.51 -11.53
N ARG A 28 -7.73 5.86 -10.47
CA ARG A 28 -8.66 4.73 -10.52
C ARG A 28 -8.11 3.48 -11.23
N SER A 29 -6.80 3.36 -11.37
CA SER A 29 -6.19 2.16 -11.98
C SER A 29 -6.03 1.04 -10.96
N PHE A 30 -6.11 -0.20 -11.42
CA PHE A 30 -5.77 -1.39 -10.66
C PHE A 30 -4.60 -2.07 -11.36
N GLN A 31 -3.48 -2.29 -10.65
CA GLN A 31 -2.26 -2.80 -11.24
C GLN A 31 -1.57 -3.79 -10.31
N PHE A 32 -0.92 -4.78 -10.90
CA PHE A 32 0.00 -5.65 -10.19
C PHE A 32 1.45 -5.21 -10.40
N LEU A 33 2.26 -5.26 -9.34
CA LEU A 33 3.70 -5.11 -9.40
C LEU A 33 4.33 -6.48 -9.13
N THR A 34 5.04 -7.03 -10.10
CA THR A 34 5.67 -8.34 -9.99
C THR A 34 7.14 -8.30 -10.37
N GLY A 35 7.83 -9.41 -10.18
CA GLY A 35 9.26 -9.58 -10.47
C GLY A 35 9.94 -10.45 -9.43
N PRO A 36 11.16 -10.97 -9.71
CA PRO A 36 11.88 -11.83 -8.80
C PRO A 36 12.18 -11.18 -7.46
N SER A 37 12.53 -12.00 -6.46
CA SER A 37 13.01 -11.48 -5.18
C SER A 37 14.26 -10.61 -5.41
N GLY A 38 14.37 -9.51 -4.69
CA GLY A 38 15.49 -8.56 -4.87
C GLY A 38 15.39 -7.63 -6.08
N ALA A 39 14.38 -7.75 -6.96
CA ALA A 39 14.24 -6.89 -8.14
C ALA A 39 14.03 -5.40 -7.81
N GLY A 40 13.69 -5.05 -6.55
CA GLY A 40 13.48 -3.68 -6.12
C GLY A 40 12.00 -3.29 -5.90
N LYS A 41 11.07 -4.26 -5.86
CA LYS A 41 9.62 -4.01 -5.67
C LYS A 41 9.35 -3.17 -4.41
N THR A 42 9.88 -3.58 -3.27
CA THR A 42 9.74 -2.84 -2.00
C THR A 42 10.38 -1.44 -2.08
N SER A 43 11.49 -1.29 -2.81
CA SER A 43 12.13 0.03 -3.05
C SER A 43 11.23 0.94 -3.88
N LEU A 44 10.58 0.41 -4.91
CA LEU A 44 9.60 1.13 -5.70
C LEU A 44 8.37 1.55 -4.85
N LEU A 45 7.82 0.62 -4.05
CA LEU A 45 6.73 0.96 -3.12
C LEU A 45 7.14 2.05 -2.12
N ARG A 46 8.38 2.03 -1.62
CA ARG A 46 8.91 3.07 -0.72
C ARG A 46 9.02 4.44 -1.38
N LEU A 47 9.36 4.51 -2.67
CA LEU A 47 9.30 5.76 -3.43
C LEU A 47 7.86 6.25 -3.59
N LEU A 48 6.93 5.36 -3.94
CA LEU A 48 5.49 5.66 -4.07
C LEU A 48 4.88 6.13 -2.75
N PHE A 49 5.28 5.52 -1.62
CA PHE A 49 4.84 5.92 -0.27
C PHE A 49 5.60 7.14 0.28
N LEU A 50 6.52 7.72 -0.50
CA LEU A 50 7.31 8.89 -0.11
C LEU A 50 8.20 8.66 1.12
N SER A 51 8.54 7.40 1.48
CA SER A 51 9.50 7.09 2.53
C SER A 51 10.94 7.16 2.05
N LEU A 52 11.16 7.12 0.74
CA LEU A 52 12.43 7.38 0.07
C LEU A 52 12.25 8.52 -0.95
N ARG A 53 13.35 9.21 -1.24
CA ARG A 53 13.44 10.12 -2.38
C ARG A 53 14.27 9.47 -3.49
N PRO A 54 13.97 9.72 -4.76
CA PRO A 54 14.81 9.25 -5.85
C PRO A 54 16.21 9.86 -5.76
N THR A 55 17.23 9.13 -6.20
CA THR A 55 18.61 9.67 -6.30
C THR A 55 18.84 10.44 -7.59
N ARG A 56 18.01 10.19 -8.61
CA ARG A 56 17.94 10.97 -9.85
C ARG A 56 16.57 10.82 -10.52
N GLY A 57 16.28 11.71 -11.47
CA GLY A 57 15.00 11.75 -12.18
C GLY A 57 13.91 12.46 -11.38
N LEU A 58 12.71 12.50 -11.95
CA LEU A 58 11.57 13.21 -11.42
C LEU A 58 10.46 12.25 -11.02
N VAL A 59 9.96 12.38 -9.79
CA VAL A 59 8.75 11.72 -9.32
C VAL A 59 7.68 12.77 -9.05
N THR A 60 6.61 12.73 -9.80
CA THR A 60 5.41 13.54 -9.54
C THR A 60 4.34 12.69 -8.90
N LEU A 61 3.80 13.12 -7.77
CA LEU A 61 2.71 12.43 -7.06
C LEU A 61 1.59 13.41 -6.74
N PHE A 62 0.37 13.10 -7.17
CA PHE A 62 -0.82 13.96 -7.02
C PHE A 62 -0.59 15.40 -7.53
N GLY A 63 0.22 15.57 -8.58
CA GLY A 63 0.57 16.88 -9.16
C GLY A 63 1.74 17.61 -8.51
N HIS A 64 2.38 17.03 -7.48
CA HIS A 64 3.51 17.62 -6.78
C HIS A 64 4.83 16.91 -7.13
N ASP A 65 5.89 17.68 -7.38
CA ASP A 65 7.25 17.15 -7.49
C ASP A 65 7.77 16.77 -6.11
N VAL A 66 8.00 15.46 -5.89
CA VAL A 66 8.44 14.89 -4.61
C VAL A 66 9.80 15.43 -4.15
N ALA A 67 10.66 15.89 -5.07
CA ALA A 67 11.97 16.43 -4.74
C ALA A 67 11.90 17.80 -4.07
N THR A 68 10.90 18.60 -4.44
CA THR A 68 10.80 20.03 -4.07
C THR A 68 9.79 20.30 -2.94
N VAL A 69 8.89 19.35 -2.65
CA VAL A 69 7.87 19.56 -1.60
C VAL A 69 8.48 19.66 -0.20
N SER A 70 7.90 20.54 0.62
CA SER A 70 8.26 20.69 2.02
C SER A 70 7.93 19.42 2.84
N LYS A 71 8.49 19.32 4.06
CA LYS A 71 8.20 18.19 4.96
C LYS A 71 6.70 18.09 5.31
N ASP A 72 6.04 19.21 5.52
CA ASP A 72 4.62 19.26 5.86
C ASP A 72 3.73 18.85 4.67
N ALA A 73 4.09 19.30 3.47
CA ALA A 73 3.41 18.88 2.25
C ALA A 73 3.59 17.37 2.00
N LEU A 74 4.80 16.80 2.28
CA LEU A 74 5.02 15.35 2.23
C LEU A 74 4.11 14.60 3.21
N ALA A 75 3.93 15.10 4.43
CA ALA A 75 3.02 14.49 5.41
C ALA A 75 1.57 14.51 4.89
N THR A 76 1.14 15.61 4.31
CA THR A 76 -0.19 15.75 3.69
C THR A 76 -0.38 14.79 2.51
N LEU A 77 0.63 14.63 1.64
CA LEU A 77 0.58 13.68 0.54
C LEU A 77 0.52 12.23 1.03
N ARG A 78 1.28 11.87 2.08
CA ARG A 78 1.27 10.52 2.67
C ARG A 78 -0.09 10.13 3.23
N ARG A 79 -0.85 11.07 3.79
CA ARG A 79 -2.22 10.82 4.29
C ARG A 79 -3.20 10.39 3.20
N ARG A 80 -2.89 10.67 1.94
CA ARG A 80 -3.67 10.23 0.76
C ARG A 80 -3.30 8.84 0.27
N ILE A 81 -2.31 8.20 0.92
CA ILE A 81 -1.78 6.89 0.54
C ILE A 81 -2.04 5.90 1.66
N GLY A 82 -2.78 4.83 1.37
CA GLY A 82 -2.85 3.65 2.22
C GLY A 82 -1.71 2.69 1.88
N ILE A 83 -1.12 2.07 2.89
CA ILE A 83 -0.07 1.08 2.67
C ILE A 83 -0.26 -0.14 3.56
N VAL A 84 -0.20 -1.33 2.93
CA VAL A 84 -0.12 -2.63 3.60
C VAL A 84 1.32 -3.10 3.47
N PHE A 85 2.03 -3.16 4.59
CA PHE A 85 3.41 -3.64 4.65
C PHE A 85 3.45 -5.15 4.82
N GLN A 86 4.46 -5.79 4.26
CA GLN A 86 4.70 -7.23 4.40
C GLN A 86 4.91 -7.65 5.88
N ASP A 87 5.52 -6.77 6.69
CA ASP A 87 5.79 -6.93 8.12
C ASP A 87 4.69 -6.32 9.02
N PHE A 88 3.49 -6.07 8.47
CA PHE A 88 2.27 -5.51 9.08
C PHE A 88 2.45 -4.12 9.70
N ARG A 89 3.50 -3.85 10.42
CA ARG A 89 3.82 -2.60 11.14
C ARG A 89 2.69 -2.11 12.03
N LEU A 90 2.05 -3.02 12.73
CA LEU A 90 1.13 -2.67 13.80
C LEU A 90 1.91 -2.12 14.99
N LEU A 91 1.31 -1.21 15.73
CA LEU A 91 1.88 -0.65 16.95
C LEU A 91 1.48 -1.54 18.13
N ASP A 92 2.45 -2.23 18.73
CA ASP A 92 2.22 -3.30 19.72
C ASP A 92 1.57 -2.80 21.02
N HIS A 93 1.67 -1.51 21.33
CA HIS A 93 1.08 -0.85 22.49
C HIS A 93 -0.34 -0.32 22.25
N MET A 94 -0.87 -0.47 21.04
CA MET A 94 -2.21 -0.07 20.64
C MET A 94 -3.06 -1.30 20.34
N THR A 95 -4.32 -1.25 20.74
CA THR A 95 -5.31 -2.28 20.40
C THR A 95 -5.51 -2.40 18.88
N THR A 96 -6.17 -3.46 18.44
CA THR A 96 -6.56 -3.63 17.03
C THR A 96 -7.41 -2.46 16.55
N PHE A 97 -8.37 -2.01 17.36
CA PHE A 97 -9.18 -0.83 17.07
C PHE A 97 -8.32 0.42 16.88
N GLU A 98 -7.46 0.72 17.84
CA GLU A 98 -6.60 1.91 17.79
C GLU A 98 -5.64 1.89 16.61
N ASN A 99 -5.08 0.72 16.28
CA ASN A 99 -4.25 0.55 15.08
C ASN A 99 -5.02 0.88 13.80
N VAL A 100 -6.25 0.38 13.67
CA VAL A 100 -7.08 0.64 12.48
C VAL A 100 -7.57 2.08 12.45
N ALA A 101 -7.93 2.66 13.59
CA ALA A 101 -8.36 4.05 13.70
C ALA A 101 -7.24 5.09 13.51
N LEU A 102 -5.98 4.68 13.61
CA LEU A 102 -4.82 5.59 13.62
C LEU A 102 -4.80 6.60 12.45
N PRO A 103 -5.08 6.23 11.18
CA PRO A 103 -5.12 7.19 10.09
C PRO A 103 -6.17 8.29 10.29
N LEU A 104 -7.34 7.96 10.85
CA LEU A 104 -8.42 8.91 11.11
C LEU A 104 -8.04 9.88 12.24
N ARG A 105 -7.40 9.36 13.29
CA ARG A 105 -6.85 10.19 14.39
C ARG A 105 -5.78 11.17 13.89
N VAL A 106 -4.90 10.73 13.00
CA VAL A 106 -3.82 11.56 12.42
C VAL A 106 -4.37 12.71 11.57
N ILE A 107 -5.53 12.54 10.94
CA ILE A 107 -6.21 13.64 10.22
C ILE A 107 -7.10 14.50 11.12
N GLY A 108 -7.14 14.23 12.44
CA GLY A 108 -7.84 15.05 13.42
C GLY A 108 -9.32 14.73 13.62
N GLN A 109 -9.80 13.56 13.16
CA GLN A 109 -11.18 13.15 13.44
C GLN A 109 -11.37 12.78 14.91
N ALA A 110 -12.51 13.14 15.49
CA ALA A 110 -12.92 12.72 16.82
C ALA A 110 -13.36 11.26 16.82
N GLU A 111 -13.09 10.53 17.91
CA GLU A 111 -13.37 9.09 17.98
C GLU A 111 -14.84 8.75 17.75
N ASP A 112 -15.75 9.53 18.29
CA ASP A 112 -17.19 9.32 18.13
C ASP A 112 -17.64 9.36 16.66
N SER A 113 -16.88 10.08 15.79
CA SER A 113 -17.22 10.20 14.36
C SER A 113 -16.82 8.98 13.52
N TYR A 114 -15.92 8.13 14.00
CA TYR A 114 -15.42 6.98 13.23
C TYR A 114 -15.53 5.64 13.96
N ARG A 115 -15.95 5.62 15.22
CA ARG A 115 -16.02 4.40 16.03
C ARG A 115 -16.83 3.30 15.36
N GLU A 116 -18.02 3.63 14.88
CA GLU A 116 -18.90 2.66 14.21
C GLU A 116 -18.27 2.12 12.91
N GLU A 117 -17.71 3.00 12.07
CA GLU A 117 -17.06 2.62 10.81
C GLU A 117 -15.87 1.69 11.04
N VAL A 118 -15.05 1.95 12.07
CA VAL A 118 -13.91 1.09 12.43
C VAL A 118 -14.39 -0.28 12.93
N VAL A 119 -15.41 -0.34 13.78
CA VAL A 119 -15.98 -1.59 14.30
C VAL A 119 -16.60 -2.42 13.17
N GLU A 120 -17.34 -1.77 12.27
CA GLU A 120 -17.93 -2.41 11.10
C GLU A 120 -16.85 -3.02 10.19
N LEU A 121 -15.81 -2.24 9.87
CA LEU A 121 -14.70 -2.72 9.04
C LEU A 121 -13.96 -3.89 9.72
N LEU A 122 -13.68 -3.81 11.02
CA LEU A 122 -13.06 -4.90 11.78
C LEU A 122 -13.92 -6.16 11.76
N SER A 123 -15.22 -6.02 11.93
CA SER A 123 -16.17 -7.15 11.82
C SER A 123 -16.16 -7.74 10.42
N TRP A 124 -16.15 -6.91 9.39
CA TRP A 124 -16.12 -7.34 8.00
C TRP A 124 -14.85 -8.12 7.64
N VAL A 125 -13.68 -7.70 8.16
CA VAL A 125 -12.42 -8.45 7.97
C VAL A 125 -12.28 -9.64 8.93
N GLY A 126 -13.30 -9.94 9.76
CA GLY A 126 -13.32 -11.07 10.68
C GLY A 126 -12.45 -10.86 11.91
N LEU A 127 -12.42 -9.64 12.43
CA LEU A 127 -11.72 -9.23 13.66
C LEU A 127 -12.67 -8.64 14.71
N GLY A 128 -13.99 -8.85 14.60
CA GLY A 128 -14.99 -8.34 15.53
C GLY A 128 -14.73 -8.79 16.99
N ASP A 129 -14.24 -10.01 17.19
CA ASP A 129 -13.89 -10.55 18.51
C ASP A 129 -12.46 -10.16 18.97
N ARG A 130 -11.74 -9.40 18.17
CA ARG A 130 -10.34 -8.98 18.41
C ARG A 130 -10.15 -7.47 18.55
N ILE A 131 -11.22 -6.71 18.63
CA ILE A 131 -11.22 -5.24 18.67
C ILE A 131 -10.28 -4.69 19.74
N SER A 132 -10.34 -5.25 20.96
CA SER A 132 -9.51 -4.83 22.11
C SER A 132 -8.18 -5.60 22.21
N ALA A 133 -7.90 -6.57 21.33
CA ALA A 133 -6.67 -7.34 21.38
C ALA A 133 -5.47 -6.51 20.95
N LEU A 134 -4.32 -6.73 21.60
CA LEU A 134 -3.04 -6.14 21.22
C LEU A 134 -2.36 -6.97 20.11
N PRO A 135 -1.58 -6.38 19.21
CA PRO A 135 -0.91 -7.10 18.12
C PRO A 135 -0.09 -8.32 18.54
N PRO A 136 0.63 -8.35 19.70
CA PRO A 136 1.39 -9.53 20.10
C PRO A 136 0.58 -10.82 20.25
N VAL A 137 -0.71 -10.71 20.59
CA VAL A 137 -1.58 -11.90 20.77
C VAL A 137 -2.35 -12.28 19.50
N LEU A 138 -2.21 -11.50 18.42
CA LEU A 138 -2.82 -11.79 17.13
C LEU A 138 -1.97 -12.81 16.34
N SER A 139 -2.64 -13.73 15.65
CA SER A 139 -2.01 -14.58 14.62
C SER A 139 -1.51 -13.74 13.43
N GLY A 140 -0.63 -14.31 12.61
CA GLY A 140 -0.14 -13.65 11.39
C GLY A 140 -1.26 -13.19 10.45
N GLY A 141 -2.27 -14.04 10.24
CA GLY A 141 -3.45 -13.70 9.43
C GLY A 141 -4.32 -12.60 10.05
N GLU A 142 -4.47 -12.56 11.39
CA GLU A 142 -5.17 -11.48 12.08
C GLU A 142 -4.43 -10.16 11.97
N LYS A 143 -3.09 -10.17 12.12
CA LYS A 143 -2.23 -8.99 11.91
C LYS A 143 -2.35 -8.45 10.49
N GLN A 144 -2.36 -9.36 9.49
CA GLN A 144 -2.52 -8.98 8.09
C GLN A 144 -3.86 -8.26 7.85
N ARG A 145 -4.97 -8.82 8.38
CA ARG A 145 -6.30 -8.21 8.26
C ARG A 145 -6.38 -6.85 8.94
N ALA A 146 -5.81 -6.71 10.13
CA ALA A 146 -5.74 -5.43 10.83
C ALA A 146 -4.92 -4.39 10.04
N ALA A 147 -3.78 -4.79 9.46
CA ALA A 147 -2.95 -3.91 8.62
C ALA A 147 -3.69 -3.46 7.35
N ILE A 148 -4.47 -4.35 6.72
CA ILE A 148 -5.30 -4.02 5.57
C ILE A 148 -6.42 -3.05 5.99
N ALA A 149 -7.15 -3.35 7.06
CA ALA A 149 -8.20 -2.47 7.58
C ALA A 149 -7.65 -1.07 7.87
N ARG A 150 -6.48 -0.96 8.53
CA ARG A 150 -5.80 0.32 8.77
C ARG A 150 -5.47 1.06 7.47
N ALA A 151 -5.04 0.35 6.45
CA ALA A 151 -4.64 0.98 5.19
C ALA A 151 -5.82 1.57 4.41
N VAL A 152 -7.04 1.03 4.59
CA VAL A 152 -8.20 1.39 3.79
C VAL A 152 -9.21 2.30 4.51
N ILE A 153 -9.19 2.34 5.85
CA ILE A 153 -10.19 3.06 6.66
C ILE A 153 -10.31 4.54 6.30
N ALA A 154 -9.20 5.20 5.96
CA ALA A 154 -9.19 6.61 5.56
C ALA A 154 -9.53 6.84 4.09
N ARG A 155 -10.01 5.82 3.36
CA ARG A 155 -10.38 5.87 1.93
C ARG A 155 -9.30 6.54 1.07
N PRO A 156 -8.09 5.96 1.00
CA PRO A 156 -6.95 6.58 0.35
C PRO A 156 -7.18 6.75 -1.15
N GLN A 157 -6.49 7.71 -1.77
CA GLN A 157 -6.51 7.89 -3.23
C GLN A 157 -5.59 6.88 -3.94
N LEU A 158 -4.55 6.40 -3.25
CA LEU A 158 -3.62 5.37 -3.69
C LEU A 158 -3.46 4.33 -2.59
N LEU A 159 -3.75 3.08 -2.89
CA LEU A 159 -3.48 1.93 -2.02
C LEU A 159 -2.29 1.15 -2.56
N LEU A 160 -1.28 0.96 -1.72
CA LEU A 160 -0.10 0.15 -1.99
C LEU A 160 -0.14 -1.08 -1.08
N ALA A 161 -0.05 -2.27 -1.63
CA ALA A 161 -0.04 -3.49 -0.84
C ALA A 161 1.17 -4.35 -1.22
N ASP A 162 2.01 -4.68 -0.23
CA ASP A 162 3.19 -5.55 -0.40
C ASP A 162 2.86 -6.95 0.12
N GLU A 163 2.68 -7.92 -0.77
CA GLU A 163 2.29 -9.32 -0.52
C GLU A 163 1.06 -9.45 0.43
N PRO A 164 -0.08 -8.79 0.12
CA PRO A 164 -1.19 -8.66 1.07
C PRO A 164 -1.92 -9.97 1.39
N THR A 165 -1.68 -11.02 0.62
CA THR A 165 -2.36 -12.33 0.74
C THR A 165 -1.43 -13.45 1.16
N GLY A 166 -0.14 -13.19 1.37
CA GLY A 166 0.87 -14.22 1.65
C GLY A 166 0.71 -14.96 2.99
N ASN A 167 -0.02 -14.40 3.94
CA ASN A 167 -0.18 -14.96 5.30
C ASN A 167 -1.63 -15.30 5.66
N VAL A 168 -2.52 -15.44 4.67
CA VAL A 168 -3.93 -15.74 4.87
C VAL A 168 -4.36 -16.95 4.04
N ASP A 169 -5.42 -17.62 4.47
CA ASP A 169 -5.98 -18.74 3.71
C ASP A 169 -6.56 -18.29 2.35
N PRO A 170 -6.67 -19.20 1.36
CA PRO A 170 -7.10 -18.86 0.00
C PRO A 170 -8.49 -18.22 -0.09
N ASN A 171 -9.44 -18.60 0.78
CA ASN A 171 -10.79 -18.02 0.76
C ASN A 171 -10.76 -16.58 1.26
N LEU A 172 -10.00 -16.34 2.31
CA LEU A 172 -9.79 -14.99 2.84
C LEU A 172 -9.00 -14.12 1.86
N ALA A 173 -7.97 -14.66 1.19
CA ALA A 173 -7.24 -13.97 0.15
C ALA A 173 -8.18 -13.44 -0.95
N LYS A 174 -9.09 -14.29 -1.46
CA LYS A 174 -10.12 -13.89 -2.43
C LYS A 174 -11.03 -12.78 -1.90
N ARG A 175 -11.42 -12.87 -0.62
CA ARG A 175 -12.26 -11.85 0.01
C ARG A 175 -11.55 -10.50 0.13
N LEU A 176 -10.28 -10.49 0.54
CA LEU A 176 -9.46 -9.28 0.63
C LEU A 176 -9.23 -8.63 -0.75
N LEU A 177 -9.04 -9.46 -1.78
CA LEU A 177 -8.90 -8.95 -3.14
C LEU A 177 -10.19 -8.31 -3.64
N ARG A 178 -11.35 -8.89 -3.34
CA ARG A 178 -12.65 -8.25 -3.64
C ARG A 178 -12.77 -6.88 -2.97
N LEU A 179 -12.29 -6.73 -1.72
CA LEU A 179 -12.24 -5.42 -1.07
C LEU A 179 -11.40 -4.43 -1.89
N PHE A 180 -10.21 -4.83 -2.37
CA PHE A 180 -9.38 -3.94 -3.18
C PHE A 180 -10.04 -3.56 -4.51
N VAL A 181 -10.77 -4.50 -5.13
CA VAL A 181 -11.57 -4.21 -6.34
C VAL A 181 -12.70 -3.22 -6.05
N GLU A 182 -13.43 -3.38 -4.96
CA GLU A 182 -14.50 -2.45 -4.59
C GLU A 182 -13.95 -1.06 -4.24
N LEU A 183 -12.82 -0.97 -3.56
CA LEU A 183 -12.11 0.29 -3.34
C LEU A 183 -11.69 0.95 -4.64
N ASN A 184 -11.22 0.15 -5.61
CA ASN A 184 -10.85 0.67 -6.93
C ASN A 184 -12.08 1.21 -7.68
N LYS A 185 -13.20 0.49 -7.68
CA LYS A 185 -14.47 0.97 -8.26
C LYS A 185 -14.94 2.27 -7.60
N SER A 186 -14.68 2.44 -6.30
CA SER A 186 -15.00 3.66 -5.53
C SER A 186 -14.02 4.82 -5.80
N GLY A 187 -12.97 4.59 -6.61
CA GLY A 187 -12.07 5.66 -7.05
C GLY A 187 -10.65 5.58 -6.52
N THR A 188 -10.31 4.64 -5.63
CA THR A 188 -8.95 4.40 -5.16
C THR A 188 -8.12 3.77 -6.28
N SER A 189 -6.91 4.27 -6.53
CA SER A 189 -5.93 3.54 -7.35
C SER A 189 -5.24 2.48 -6.51
N VAL A 190 -5.09 1.27 -7.05
CA VAL A 190 -4.57 0.12 -6.31
C VAL A 190 -3.34 -0.46 -6.99
N ILE A 191 -2.27 -0.68 -6.22
CA ILE A 191 -1.07 -1.42 -6.65
C ILE A 191 -0.83 -2.54 -5.66
N ILE A 192 -0.83 -3.77 -6.15
CA ILE A 192 -0.54 -4.96 -5.37
C ILE A 192 0.79 -5.54 -5.84
N ALA A 193 1.81 -5.49 -4.98
CA ALA A 193 3.04 -6.23 -5.22
C ALA A 193 2.84 -7.68 -4.79
N THR A 194 2.99 -8.61 -5.74
CA THR A 194 2.87 -10.04 -5.49
C THR A 194 3.68 -10.85 -6.49
N HIS A 195 4.03 -12.06 -6.10
CA HIS A 195 4.63 -13.07 -6.96
C HIS A 195 3.64 -14.19 -7.32
N ASP A 196 2.41 -14.13 -6.84
CA ASP A 196 1.35 -15.11 -7.11
C ASP A 196 0.75 -14.88 -8.50
N ILE A 197 1.25 -15.64 -9.49
CA ILE A 197 0.79 -15.57 -10.88
C ILE A 197 -0.68 -16.02 -10.98
N ALA A 198 -1.05 -17.08 -10.28
CA ALA A 198 -2.42 -17.61 -10.31
C ALA A 198 -3.44 -16.59 -9.78
N LEU A 199 -3.02 -15.76 -8.83
CA LEU A 199 -3.81 -14.64 -8.35
C LEU A 199 -3.95 -13.55 -9.43
N MET A 200 -2.84 -13.15 -10.04
CA MET A 200 -2.83 -12.11 -11.07
C MET A 200 -3.67 -12.49 -12.29
N ASP A 201 -3.67 -13.76 -12.67
CA ASP A 201 -4.42 -14.29 -13.84
C ASP A 201 -5.95 -14.26 -13.63
N GLN A 202 -6.43 -14.07 -12.40
CA GLN A 202 -7.85 -13.93 -12.11
C GLN A 202 -8.39 -12.51 -12.38
N PHE A 203 -7.51 -11.57 -12.68
CA PHE A 203 -7.87 -10.17 -12.89
C PHE A 203 -7.32 -9.67 -14.23
N ASP A 204 -8.19 -9.02 -14.99
CA ASP A 204 -7.78 -8.25 -16.17
C ASP A 204 -7.21 -6.90 -15.68
N ALA A 205 -5.93 -6.91 -15.37
CA ALA A 205 -5.26 -5.77 -14.75
C ALA A 205 -3.82 -5.64 -15.28
N ARG A 206 -3.43 -4.39 -15.48
CA ARG A 206 -2.09 -4.01 -15.92
C ARG A 206 -1.02 -4.60 -15.02
N ARG A 207 0.07 -5.10 -15.63
CA ARG A 207 1.21 -5.68 -14.91
C ARG A 207 2.46 -4.82 -15.07
N LEU A 208 3.00 -4.41 -13.94
CA LEU A 208 4.29 -3.74 -13.81
C LEU A 208 5.33 -4.81 -13.44
N VAL A 209 6.15 -5.22 -14.40
CA VAL A 209 7.17 -6.26 -14.20
C VAL A 209 8.50 -5.61 -13.92
N LEU A 210 9.02 -5.75 -12.72
CA LEU A 210 10.33 -5.23 -12.32
C LEU A 210 11.38 -6.33 -12.45
N HIS A 211 12.37 -6.11 -13.30
CA HIS A 211 13.48 -7.03 -13.53
C HIS A 211 14.79 -6.24 -13.56
N GLU A 212 15.80 -6.66 -12.78
CA GLU A 212 17.11 -6.01 -12.68
C GLU A 212 17.06 -4.47 -12.50
N GLY A 213 16.08 -4.00 -11.72
CA GLY A 213 15.87 -2.58 -11.46
C GLY A 213 15.20 -1.79 -12.59
N ARG A 214 14.81 -2.44 -13.68
CA ARG A 214 14.06 -1.85 -14.79
C ARG A 214 12.60 -2.28 -14.76
N LEU A 215 11.69 -1.40 -15.16
CA LEU A 215 10.27 -1.66 -15.18
C LEU A 215 9.78 -1.88 -16.62
N HIS A 216 9.09 -2.99 -16.83
CA HIS A 216 8.36 -3.30 -18.06
C HIS A 216 6.86 -3.24 -17.75
N VAL A 217 6.08 -2.65 -18.65
CA VAL A 217 4.63 -2.45 -18.47
C VAL A 217 3.91 -3.33 -19.50
N TYR A 218 2.99 -4.15 -19.03
CA TYR A 218 2.12 -5.01 -19.83
C TYR A 218 0.66 -4.64 -19.54
N ASP A 219 -0.05 -4.26 -20.58
CA ASP A 219 -1.48 -3.95 -20.56
C ASP A 219 -2.31 -5.21 -20.75
#